data_9c13ea5ffbe59f8a14c513136f1b8644
#
_entry.id   9c13ea5ffbe59f8a14c513136f1b8644
#
_cell.length_a   1.000
_cell.length_b   1.000
_cell.length_c   1.000
_cell.angle_alpha   90.00
_cell.angle_beta   90.00
_cell.angle_gamma   90.00
#
_symmetry.space_group_name_H-M   'P 1'
#
loop_
_entity.id
_entity.type
_entity.pdbx_description
1 polymer ?
#
loop_
_entity_poly.entity_id
_entity_poly.type
_entity_poly.pdbx_seq_one_letter_code
_entity_poly.pdbx_strand_id
1 'polypeptide(L)'
;MDFGLSETQSDWHDRAISFAQNELQDDLLGRDERREFWRDGWTRCARFGIQGLPIAIEYGGRGQGLPETIAAMEGLGYGCPDNGLLFSINACLWTNTLPIARYGTDVQKRLYLPGLCDGSLIGANGASEVDAGSDIFAMRTTAQRLDDGWLLNGRKTWITSGPVADVFVCYASTAPEKGILGLSAFIIPADAPGFRVVREIHKMGLRTVPMGEVAFEDCRLPTAALLGREGRGAEVFNASMEWERGAILATSLGAMRRQLERCIAHARTRRQFGQPIGKFQAVSHRIAEMAVRLESCRPMVYKIGWLMSRGEDATAAAAMAKLHVSRCLVDNS
;
A
#
# COMPACT_ATOMS: atom_id res chain seq x y z
N MET A 1 14.26 24.63 12.30
CA MET A 1 13.48 23.54 11.67
C MET A 1 14.52 22.52 11.21
N ASP A 2 14.46 21.31 11.71
CA ASP A 2 15.35 20.23 11.30
C ASP A 2 14.64 19.39 10.24
N PHE A 3 15.28 19.22 9.07
CA PHE A 3 14.80 18.40 7.97
C PHE A 3 15.49 17.02 7.90
N GLY A 4 16.41 16.76 8.86
CA GLY A 4 17.08 15.47 8.97
C GLY A 4 16.14 14.37 9.51
N LEU A 5 16.52 13.13 9.24
CA LEU A 5 15.88 11.98 9.89
C LEU A 5 16.35 11.91 11.35
N SER A 6 15.45 11.52 12.25
CA SER A 6 15.85 11.15 13.61
C SER A 6 16.75 9.91 13.57
N GLU A 7 17.46 9.64 14.67
CA GLU A 7 18.33 8.46 14.80
C GLU A 7 17.53 7.17 14.51
N THR A 8 16.34 7.03 15.08
CA THR A 8 15.46 5.87 14.87
C THR A 8 15.00 5.76 13.40
N GLN A 9 14.67 6.88 12.76
CA GLN A 9 14.28 6.90 11.34
C GLN A 9 15.45 6.51 10.44
N SER A 10 16.66 7.03 10.72
CA SER A 10 17.87 6.65 9.98
C SER A 10 18.21 5.17 10.15
N ASP A 11 18.11 4.62 11.37
CA ASP A 11 18.33 3.20 11.63
C ASP A 11 17.38 2.33 10.80
N TRP A 12 16.08 2.60 10.84
CA TRP A 12 15.10 1.84 10.06
C TRP A 12 15.31 1.99 8.55
N HIS A 13 15.63 3.20 8.06
CA HIS A 13 15.92 3.46 6.65
C HIS A 13 17.11 2.64 6.17
N ASP A 14 18.25 2.69 6.89
CA ASP A 14 19.50 2.05 6.48
C ASP A 14 19.43 0.52 6.61
N ARG A 15 18.78 0.01 7.65
CA ARG A 15 18.47 -1.41 7.80
C ARG A 15 17.56 -1.93 6.67
N ALA A 16 16.55 -1.15 6.26
CA ALA A 16 15.68 -1.52 5.17
C ALA A 16 16.42 -1.54 3.83
N ILE A 17 17.35 -0.60 3.57
CA ILE A 17 18.24 -0.64 2.40
C ILE A 17 19.07 -1.92 2.41
N SER A 18 19.78 -2.17 3.51
CA SER A 18 20.68 -3.31 3.64
C SER A 18 19.90 -4.64 3.46
N PHE A 19 18.75 -4.78 4.12
CA PHE A 19 17.87 -5.94 3.97
C PHE A 19 17.45 -6.12 2.52
N ALA A 20 16.94 -5.07 1.86
CA ALA A 20 16.43 -5.20 0.51
C ALA A 20 17.53 -5.52 -0.51
N GLN A 21 18.72 -4.96 -0.35
CA GLN A 21 19.86 -5.25 -1.23
C GLN A 21 20.40 -6.68 -1.07
N ASN A 22 20.33 -7.24 0.14
CA ASN A 22 20.85 -8.58 0.41
C ASN A 22 19.79 -9.70 0.23
N GLU A 23 18.52 -9.42 0.56
CA GLU A 23 17.48 -10.45 0.65
C GLU A 23 16.39 -10.33 -0.42
N LEU A 24 16.25 -9.16 -1.08
CA LEU A 24 15.19 -8.93 -2.06
C LEU A 24 15.73 -8.79 -3.49
N GLN A 25 16.64 -9.70 -3.86
CA GLN A 25 17.18 -9.79 -5.21
C GLN A 25 16.85 -11.17 -5.79
N ASP A 26 16.26 -11.20 -6.98
CA ASP A 26 15.90 -12.45 -7.68
C ASP A 26 15.72 -12.21 -9.19
N ASP A 27 15.10 -13.18 -9.89
CA ASP A 27 14.73 -13.07 -11.30
C ASP A 27 13.45 -12.22 -11.49
N LEU A 28 13.54 -10.92 -11.18
CA LEU A 28 12.42 -9.99 -11.35
C LEU A 28 11.87 -9.98 -12.79
N LEU A 29 12.75 -9.96 -13.80
CA LEU A 29 12.32 -9.88 -15.21
C LEU A 29 11.51 -11.11 -15.61
N GLY A 30 12.00 -12.31 -15.27
CA GLY A 30 11.27 -13.55 -15.54
C GLY A 30 9.94 -13.62 -14.78
N ARG A 31 9.89 -13.17 -13.52
CA ARG A 31 8.61 -13.10 -12.77
C ARG A 31 7.65 -12.07 -13.37
N ASP A 32 8.15 -10.91 -13.81
CA ASP A 32 7.30 -9.91 -14.48
C ASP A 32 6.71 -10.48 -15.78
N GLU A 33 7.51 -11.18 -16.60
CA GLU A 33 7.03 -11.86 -17.81
C GLU A 33 5.95 -12.90 -17.51
N ARG A 34 6.14 -13.72 -16.46
CA ARG A 34 5.18 -14.74 -16.02
C ARG A 34 4.04 -14.19 -15.18
N ARG A 35 4.07 -12.90 -14.80
CA ARG A 35 3.10 -12.25 -13.90
C ARG A 35 3.05 -12.93 -12.53
N GLU A 36 4.18 -13.35 -12.04
CA GLU A 36 4.32 -14.19 -10.85
C GLU A 36 4.51 -13.34 -9.58
N PHE A 37 3.64 -13.54 -8.60
CA PHE A 37 3.77 -12.96 -7.28
C PHE A 37 4.91 -13.61 -6.50
N TRP A 38 5.78 -12.81 -5.91
CA TRP A 38 6.91 -13.33 -5.15
C TRP A 38 6.57 -13.62 -3.69
N ARG A 39 5.96 -14.80 -3.43
CA ARG A 39 5.57 -15.20 -2.08
C ARG A 39 6.75 -15.32 -1.11
N ASP A 40 7.92 -15.77 -1.55
CA ASP A 40 9.12 -15.84 -0.71
C ASP A 40 9.61 -14.42 -0.33
N GLY A 41 9.67 -13.50 -1.28
CA GLY A 41 9.97 -12.09 -1.00
C GLY A 41 8.99 -11.45 -0.01
N TRP A 42 7.70 -11.74 -0.14
CA TRP A 42 6.68 -11.34 0.83
C TRP A 42 7.01 -11.85 2.24
N THR A 43 7.32 -13.13 2.36
CA THR A 43 7.66 -13.77 3.65
C THR A 43 8.95 -13.21 4.23
N ARG A 44 9.97 -12.92 3.40
CA ARG A 44 11.22 -12.26 3.86
C ARG A 44 10.93 -10.87 4.42
N CYS A 45 10.11 -10.08 3.75
CA CYS A 45 9.67 -8.76 4.24
C CYS A 45 8.94 -8.86 5.59
N ALA A 46 8.10 -9.87 5.78
CA ALA A 46 7.42 -10.11 7.05
C ALA A 46 8.39 -10.48 8.18
N ARG A 47 9.38 -11.33 7.91
CA ARG A 47 10.45 -11.66 8.87
C ARG A 47 11.29 -10.42 9.26
N PHE A 48 11.55 -9.53 8.32
CA PHE A 48 12.15 -8.25 8.60
C PHE A 48 11.24 -7.37 9.48
N GLY A 49 9.93 -7.53 9.37
CA GLY A 49 8.92 -6.91 10.21
C GLY A 49 8.21 -5.71 9.57
N ILE A 50 8.34 -5.50 8.24
CA ILE A 50 7.79 -4.31 7.59
C ILE A 50 6.26 -4.31 7.55
N GLN A 51 5.62 -5.47 7.35
CA GLN A 51 4.16 -5.59 7.32
C GLN A 51 3.49 -5.23 8.66
N GLY A 52 4.21 -5.43 9.78
CA GLY A 52 3.73 -5.11 11.12
C GLY A 52 4.41 -3.90 11.76
N LEU A 53 5.19 -3.11 10.99
CA LEU A 53 6.04 -2.05 11.58
C LEU A 53 5.26 -1.06 12.45
N PRO A 54 4.11 -0.48 12.02
CA PRO A 54 3.32 0.45 12.85
C PRO A 54 2.32 -0.25 13.79
N ILE A 55 2.23 -1.57 13.77
CA ILE A 55 1.27 -2.31 14.59
C ILE A 55 1.81 -2.54 15.99
N ALA A 56 0.94 -2.47 16.99
CA ALA A 56 1.31 -2.67 18.39
C ALA A 56 1.94 -4.06 18.61
N ILE A 57 2.92 -4.12 19.52
CA ILE A 57 3.69 -5.34 19.84
C ILE A 57 2.78 -6.48 20.30
N GLU A 58 1.74 -6.18 21.06
CA GLU A 58 0.76 -7.16 21.57
C GLU A 58 0.00 -7.91 20.46
N TYR A 59 -0.02 -7.36 19.22
CA TYR A 59 -0.62 -7.97 18.04
C TYR A 59 0.43 -8.47 17.03
N GLY A 60 1.69 -8.65 17.47
CA GLY A 60 2.77 -9.17 16.62
C GLY A 60 3.51 -8.12 15.79
N GLY A 61 3.20 -6.84 15.94
CA GLY A 61 3.86 -5.74 15.27
C GLY A 61 5.17 -5.31 15.92
N ARG A 62 5.71 -4.18 15.46
CA ARG A 62 6.96 -3.58 15.98
C ARG A 62 6.74 -2.31 16.79
N GLY A 63 5.51 -1.77 16.84
CA GLY A 63 5.13 -0.60 17.62
C GLY A 63 5.81 0.71 17.18
N GLN A 64 6.26 0.79 15.92
CA GLN A 64 6.92 1.98 15.41
C GLN A 64 5.90 3.04 14.97
N GLY A 65 6.33 4.30 14.96
CA GLY A 65 5.51 5.40 14.46
C GLY A 65 5.39 5.42 12.93
N LEU A 66 4.50 6.27 12.43
CA LEU A 66 4.35 6.48 10.98
C LEU A 66 5.61 7.09 10.33
N PRO A 67 6.31 8.06 10.95
CA PRO A 67 7.53 8.59 10.39
C PRO A 67 8.63 7.53 10.21
N GLU A 68 8.80 6.62 11.18
CA GLU A 68 9.75 5.50 11.15
C GLU A 68 9.34 4.49 10.06
N THR A 69 8.03 4.24 9.92
CA THR A 69 7.50 3.36 8.87
C THR A 69 7.75 3.95 7.48
N ILE A 70 7.55 5.26 7.28
CA ILE A 70 7.84 5.97 6.03
C ILE A 70 9.34 5.87 5.70
N ALA A 71 10.22 6.06 6.68
CA ALA A 71 11.67 5.96 6.48
C ALA A 71 12.08 4.53 6.07
N ALA A 72 11.56 3.51 6.73
CA ALA A 72 11.79 2.11 6.35
C ALA A 72 11.27 1.80 4.93
N MET A 73 10.08 2.30 4.57
CA MET A 73 9.51 2.12 3.23
C MET A 73 10.34 2.84 2.15
N GLU A 74 10.88 4.03 2.43
CA GLU A 74 11.83 4.70 1.52
C GLU A 74 13.08 3.84 1.32
N GLY A 75 13.66 3.31 2.40
CA GLY A 75 14.80 2.40 2.33
C GLY A 75 14.53 1.14 1.52
N LEU A 76 13.36 0.51 1.70
CA LEU A 76 12.93 -0.62 0.87
C LEU A 76 12.82 -0.24 -0.61
N GLY A 77 12.21 0.90 -0.92
CA GLY A 77 12.07 1.42 -2.28
C GLY A 77 13.42 1.65 -2.96
N TYR A 78 14.45 2.03 -2.19
CA TYR A 78 15.81 2.16 -2.70
C TYR A 78 16.48 0.81 -2.97
N GLY A 79 16.36 -0.15 -2.04
CA GLY A 79 17.07 -1.43 -2.12
C GLY A 79 16.38 -2.47 -3.01
N CYS A 80 15.05 -2.52 -3.02
CA CYS A 80 14.28 -3.53 -3.75
C CYS A 80 13.89 -3.05 -5.16
N PRO A 81 14.22 -3.78 -6.23
CA PRO A 81 13.83 -3.44 -7.59
C PRO A 81 12.37 -3.79 -7.92
N ASP A 82 11.75 -4.73 -7.18
CA ASP A 82 10.38 -5.19 -7.41
C ASP A 82 9.34 -4.24 -6.81
N ASN A 83 8.94 -3.22 -7.59
CA ASN A 83 7.90 -2.29 -7.18
C ASN A 83 6.53 -2.97 -7.02
N GLY A 84 6.28 -4.13 -7.63
CA GLY A 84 5.04 -4.89 -7.46
C GLY A 84 4.95 -5.52 -6.07
N LEU A 85 6.02 -6.16 -5.59
CA LEU A 85 6.10 -6.65 -4.21
C LEU A 85 5.88 -5.52 -3.21
N LEU A 86 6.60 -4.39 -3.39
CA LEU A 86 6.47 -3.23 -2.50
C LEU A 86 5.06 -2.62 -2.53
N PHE A 87 4.41 -2.63 -3.70
CA PHE A 87 3.02 -2.17 -3.82
C PHE A 87 2.04 -3.09 -3.09
N SER A 88 2.22 -4.43 -3.17
CA SER A 88 1.42 -5.39 -2.41
C SER A 88 1.53 -5.16 -0.90
N ILE A 89 2.76 -4.96 -0.39
CA ILE A 89 3.01 -4.68 1.03
C ILE A 89 2.33 -3.38 1.46
N ASN A 90 2.49 -2.31 0.68
CA ASN A 90 1.84 -1.03 0.95
C ASN A 90 0.32 -1.16 0.96
N ALA A 91 -0.28 -1.78 -0.06
CA ALA A 91 -1.72 -1.95 -0.15
C ALA A 91 -2.27 -2.74 1.06
N CYS A 92 -1.61 -3.85 1.42
CA CYS A 92 -1.99 -4.63 2.60
C CYS A 92 -1.90 -3.80 3.88
N LEU A 93 -0.76 -3.14 4.12
CA LEU A 93 -0.52 -2.39 5.35
C LEU A 93 -1.49 -1.22 5.54
N TRP A 94 -1.60 -0.35 4.52
CA TRP A 94 -2.34 0.91 4.65
C TRP A 94 -3.85 0.74 4.54
N THR A 95 -4.33 -0.23 3.75
CA THR A 95 -5.77 -0.35 3.44
C THR A 95 -6.45 -1.58 4.03
N ASN A 96 -5.69 -2.49 4.66
CA ASN A 96 -6.23 -3.67 5.33
C ASN A 96 -5.77 -3.73 6.79
N THR A 97 -4.45 -3.85 7.04
CA THR A 97 -3.90 -4.05 8.38
C THR A 97 -4.19 -2.88 9.32
N LEU A 98 -3.90 -1.63 8.91
CA LEU A 98 -4.16 -0.45 9.74
C LEU A 98 -5.65 -0.20 10.02
N PRO A 99 -6.58 -0.31 9.06
CA PRO A 99 -8.02 -0.27 9.36
C PRO A 99 -8.45 -1.28 10.42
N ILE A 100 -7.97 -2.54 10.33
CA ILE A 100 -8.26 -3.55 11.38
C ILE A 100 -7.66 -3.13 12.74
N ALA A 101 -6.42 -2.65 12.74
CA ALA A 101 -5.76 -2.19 13.98
C ALA A 101 -6.49 -1.01 14.64
N ARG A 102 -7.06 -0.09 13.84
CA ARG A 102 -7.72 1.12 14.35
C ARG A 102 -9.19 0.90 14.72
N TYR A 103 -9.93 0.19 13.89
CA TYR A 103 -11.38 0.08 13.98
C TYR A 103 -11.87 -1.29 14.44
N GLY A 104 -11.00 -2.30 14.44
CA GLY A 104 -11.34 -3.66 14.87
C GLY A 104 -11.59 -3.76 16.37
N THR A 105 -12.45 -4.69 16.75
CA THR A 105 -12.58 -5.14 18.15
C THR A 105 -11.30 -5.88 18.57
N ASP A 106 -11.07 -6.05 19.86
CA ASP A 106 -9.91 -6.80 20.35
C ASP A 106 -9.89 -8.25 19.83
N VAL A 107 -11.07 -8.85 19.66
CA VAL A 107 -11.20 -10.19 19.06
C VAL A 107 -10.73 -10.18 17.61
N GLN A 108 -11.16 -9.22 16.80
CA GLN A 108 -10.73 -9.08 15.41
C GLN A 108 -9.23 -8.81 15.30
N LYS A 109 -8.70 -7.91 16.14
CA LYS A 109 -7.27 -7.60 16.16
C LYS A 109 -6.43 -8.85 16.47
N ARG A 110 -6.79 -9.60 17.52
CA ARG A 110 -6.08 -10.84 17.90
C ARG A 110 -6.21 -11.94 16.86
N LEU A 111 -7.30 -11.97 16.10
CA LEU A 111 -7.53 -12.97 15.06
C LEU A 111 -6.70 -12.69 13.80
N TYR A 112 -6.63 -11.44 13.35
CA TYR A 112 -6.08 -11.11 12.03
C TYR A 112 -4.70 -10.47 12.07
N LEU A 113 -4.41 -9.59 13.04
CA LEU A 113 -3.17 -8.81 13.01
C LEU A 113 -1.90 -9.65 13.13
N PRO A 114 -1.81 -10.69 13.96
CA PRO A 114 -0.61 -11.51 14.01
C PRO A 114 -0.24 -12.10 12.65
N GLY A 115 -1.22 -12.70 11.94
CA GLY A 115 -0.98 -13.28 10.63
C GLY A 115 -0.67 -12.25 9.53
N LEU A 116 -1.24 -11.03 9.62
CA LEU A 116 -0.93 -9.92 8.73
C LEU A 116 0.49 -9.37 9.00
N CYS A 117 0.95 -9.37 10.25
CA CYS A 117 2.29 -8.90 10.62
C CYS A 117 3.38 -9.91 10.26
N ASP A 118 3.16 -11.20 10.47
CA ASP A 118 4.14 -12.26 10.16
C ASP A 118 4.07 -12.75 8.71
N GLY A 119 3.13 -12.22 7.92
CA GLY A 119 2.97 -12.48 6.49
C GLY A 119 2.35 -13.83 6.16
N SER A 120 1.86 -14.59 7.13
CA SER A 120 1.06 -15.81 6.90
C SER A 120 -0.26 -15.48 6.23
N LEU A 121 -0.85 -14.30 6.53
CA LEU A 121 -2.01 -13.74 5.86
C LEU A 121 -1.61 -12.59 4.92
N ILE A 122 -2.22 -12.56 3.74
CA ILE A 122 -2.21 -11.42 2.82
C ILE A 122 -3.56 -10.71 2.92
N GLY A 123 -3.53 -9.41 3.24
CA GLY A 123 -4.71 -8.56 3.26
C GLY A 123 -4.95 -7.85 1.94
N ALA A 124 -6.22 -7.70 1.54
CA ALA A 124 -6.63 -6.89 0.41
C ALA A 124 -7.77 -5.94 0.77
N ASN A 125 -7.97 -4.90 -0.07
CA ASN A 125 -9.05 -3.92 0.11
C ASN A 125 -10.01 -3.98 -1.07
N GLY A 126 -11.29 -4.19 -0.79
CA GLY A 126 -12.36 -4.30 -1.77
C GLY A 126 -13.30 -3.10 -1.73
N ALA A 127 -12.92 -2.00 -2.33
CA ALA A 127 -13.74 -0.78 -2.39
C ALA A 127 -14.39 -0.59 -3.77
N SER A 128 -13.60 -0.57 -4.85
CA SER A 128 -14.06 -0.22 -6.20
C SER A 128 -14.98 -1.26 -6.82
N GLU A 129 -15.94 -0.78 -7.61
CA GLU A 129 -16.82 -1.59 -8.46
C GLU A 129 -16.70 -1.13 -9.93
N VAL A 130 -17.22 -1.88 -10.88
CA VAL A 130 -17.16 -1.52 -12.31
C VAL A 130 -17.76 -0.14 -12.55
N ASP A 131 -18.87 0.16 -11.87
CA ASP A 131 -19.63 1.41 -12.03
C ASP A 131 -19.35 2.44 -10.91
N ALA A 132 -18.55 2.09 -9.91
CA ALA A 132 -18.24 2.94 -8.76
C ALA A 132 -16.73 2.95 -8.44
N GLY A 133 -16.00 3.88 -9.06
CA GLY A 133 -14.58 4.12 -8.84
C GLY A 133 -14.34 5.44 -8.11
N SER A 134 -14.24 6.57 -8.83
CA SER A 134 -14.07 7.88 -8.20
C SER A 134 -15.25 8.25 -7.31
N ASP A 135 -16.46 7.90 -7.71
CA ASP A 135 -17.66 7.95 -6.88
C ASP A 135 -17.85 6.62 -6.14
N ILE A 136 -16.98 6.38 -5.17
CA ILE A 136 -16.98 5.12 -4.40
C ILE A 136 -18.27 4.94 -3.59
N PHE A 137 -18.96 6.02 -3.27
CA PHE A 137 -20.19 5.99 -2.49
C PHE A 137 -21.43 5.61 -3.30
N ALA A 138 -21.30 5.54 -4.64
CA ALA A 138 -22.31 5.00 -5.54
C ALA A 138 -22.25 3.46 -5.68
N MET A 139 -21.49 2.77 -4.81
CA MET A 139 -21.36 1.31 -4.85
C MET A 139 -22.72 0.60 -4.73
N ARG A 140 -22.84 -0.53 -5.42
CA ARG A 140 -24.04 -1.36 -5.45
C ARG A 140 -23.96 -2.62 -4.60
N THR A 141 -22.77 -2.98 -4.10
CA THR A 141 -22.64 -4.11 -3.17
C THR A 141 -23.45 -3.83 -1.92
N THR A 142 -24.31 -4.79 -1.56
CA THR A 142 -25.20 -4.70 -0.39
C THR A 142 -24.80 -5.69 0.68
N ALA A 143 -25.12 -5.36 1.93
CA ALA A 143 -25.02 -6.24 3.08
C ALA A 143 -26.36 -6.20 3.83
N GLN A 144 -27.17 -7.23 3.67
CA GLN A 144 -28.43 -7.37 4.39
C GLN A 144 -28.17 -7.97 5.77
N ARG A 145 -28.76 -7.37 6.80
CA ARG A 145 -28.69 -7.92 8.16
C ARG A 145 -29.58 -9.15 8.28
N LEU A 146 -29.02 -10.19 8.88
CA LEU A 146 -29.74 -11.42 9.29
C LEU A 146 -29.76 -11.50 10.83
N ASP A 147 -30.52 -12.44 11.38
CA ASP A 147 -30.58 -12.66 12.83
C ASP A 147 -29.20 -13.04 13.43
N ASP A 148 -28.40 -13.81 12.67
CA ASP A 148 -27.12 -14.36 13.08
C ASP A 148 -25.89 -13.71 12.38
N GLY A 149 -26.11 -12.70 11.50
CA GLY A 149 -24.99 -12.10 10.75
C GLY A 149 -25.40 -11.19 9.61
N TRP A 150 -24.72 -11.38 8.51
CA TRP A 150 -24.86 -10.57 7.28
C TRP A 150 -24.92 -11.42 6.03
N LEU A 151 -25.68 -11.00 5.04
CA LEU A 151 -25.73 -11.56 3.69
C LEU A 151 -25.22 -10.51 2.71
N LEU A 152 -24.04 -10.75 2.13
CA LEU A 152 -23.44 -9.85 1.17
C LEU A 152 -23.70 -10.31 -0.26
N ASN A 153 -24.07 -9.35 -1.12
CA ASN A 153 -24.23 -9.55 -2.55
C ASN A 153 -23.59 -8.39 -3.33
N GLY A 154 -22.78 -8.72 -4.35
CA GLY A 154 -22.14 -7.74 -5.19
C GLY A 154 -20.82 -8.19 -5.78
N ARG A 155 -20.07 -7.23 -6.37
CA ARG A 155 -18.76 -7.49 -6.97
C ARG A 155 -17.82 -6.32 -6.73
N LYS A 156 -16.53 -6.64 -6.50
CA LYS A 156 -15.46 -5.65 -6.40
C LYS A 156 -14.41 -5.93 -7.45
N THR A 157 -13.87 -4.88 -8.05
CA THR A 157 -12.88 -4.96 -9.12
C THR A 157 -11.63 -4.15 -8.80
N TRP A 158 -10.55 -4.40 -9.54
CA TRP A 158 -9.24 -3.75 -9.36
C TRP A 158 -8.62 -3.99 -7.99
N ILE A 159 -8.88 -5.18 -7.40
CA ILE A 159 -8.41 -5.52 -6.07
C ILE A 159 -6.94 -5.93 -6.13
N THR A 160 -6.06 -5.07 -5.62
CA THR A 160 -4.63 -5.36 -5.44
C THR A 160 -4.46 -6.57 -4.52
N SER A 161 -3.64 -7.51 -4.94
CA SER A 161 -3.42 -8.81 -4.27
C SER A 161 -4.67 -9.70 -4.15
N GLY A 162 -5.84 -9.29 -4.70
CA GLY A 162 -7.10 -10.03 -4.58
C GLY A 162 -7.01 -11.53 -4.89
N PRO A 163 -6.34 -11.97 -5.98
CA PRO A 163 -6.21 -13.40 -6.29
C PRO A 163 -5.42 -14.24 -5.28
N VAL A 164 -4.61 -13.61 -4.43
CA VAL A 164 -3.71 -14.29 -3.46
C VAL A 164 -3.99 -13.88 -2.02
N ALA A 165 -5.00 -13.05 -1.78
CA ALA A 165 -5.33 -12.56 -0.45
C ALA A 165 -6.13 -13.59 0.35
N ASP A 166 -5.84 -13.63 1.65
CA ASP A 166 -6.50 -14.50 2.63
C ASP A 166 -7.63 -13.77 3.38
N VAL A 167 -7.53 -12.42 3.49
CA VAL A 167 -8.51 -11.60 4.21
C VAL A 167 -8.74 -10.26 3.51
N PHE A 168 -9.99 -9.84 3.43
CA PHE A 168 -10.40 -8.61 2.75
C PHE A 168 -11.05 -7.63 3.72
N VAL A 169 -10.70 -6.35 3.61
CA VAL A 169 -11.54 -5.26 4.13
C VAL A 169 -12.38 -4.76 2.95
N CYS A 170 -13.69 -4.98 3.01
CA CYS A 170 -14.61 -4.59 1.95
C CYS A 170 -15.71 -3.67 2.48
N TYR A 171 -16.28 -2.89 1.56
CA TYR A 171 -17.35 -1.94 1.85
C TYR A 171 -18.62 -2.36 1.12
N ALA A 172 -19.76 -2.31 1.85
CA ALA A 172 -21.06 -2.61 1.32
C ALA A 172 -22.12 -1.69 1.92
N SER A 173 -23.22 -1.47 1.20
CA SER A 173 -24.35 -0.70 1.69
C SER A 173 -25.23 -1.57 2.59
N THR A 174 -25.41 -1.16 3.85
CA THR A 174 -26.37 -1.76 4.80
C THR A 174 -27.70 -1.02 4.85
N ALA A 175 -27.75 0.21 4.32
CA ALA A 175 -28.94 1.05 4.24
C ALA A 175 -28.84 1.98 3.02
N PRO A 176 -29.16 1.48 1.79
CA PRO A 176 -28.98 2.25 0.55
C PRO A 176 -29.69 3.60 0.54
N GLU A 177 -30.81 3.72 1.20
CA GLU A 177 -31.58 4.96 1.31
C GLU A 177 -30.88 6.08 2.10
N LYS A 178 -29.83 5.74 2.88
CA LYS A 178 -29.03 6.69 3.67
C LYS A 178 -27.76 7.17 2.94
N GLY A 179 -27.52 6.70 1.69
CA GLY A 179 -26.33 7.05 0.91
C GLY A 179 -25.05 6.74 1.66
N ILE A 180 -24.16 7.72 1.80
CA ILE A 180 -22.86 7.56 2.47
C ILE A 180 -22.97 7.08 3.93
N LEU A 181 -24.02 7.47 4.65
CA LEU A 181 -24.28 7.04 6.03
C LEU A 181 -24.87 5.62 6.12
N GLY A 182 -25.18 5.00 4.99
CA GLY A 182 -25.59 3.61 4.90
C GLY A 182 -24.44 2.65 4.57
N LEU A 183 -23.21 3.14 4.40
CA LEU A 183 -22.06 2.28 4.12
C LEU A 183 -21.47 1.67 5.39
N SER A 184 -21.13 0.40 5.33
CA SER A 184 -20.46 -0.35 6.39
C SER A 184 -19.21 -1.03 5.85
N ALA A 185 -18.22 -1.26 6.72
CA ALA A 185 -17.00 -1.99 6.41
C ALA A 185 -17.05 -3.39 7.02
N PHE A 186 -16.49 -4.38 6.32
CA PHE A 186 -16.50 -5.77 6.73
C PHE A 186 -15.12 -6.39 6.58
N ILE A 187 -14.73 -7.26 7.52
CA ILE A 187 -13.58 -8.16 7.38
C ILE A 187 -14.12 -9.47 6.83
N ILE A 188 -13.64 -9.87 5.66
CA ILE A 188 -14.14 -11.05 4.93
C ILE A 188 -12.98 -12.01 4.70
N PRO A 189 -12.95 -13.21 5.32
CA PRO A 189 -12.02 -14.27 4.97
C PRO A 189 -12.24 -14.76 3.52
N ALA A 190 -11.18 -15.15 2.84
CA ALA A 190 -11.26 -15.65 1.45
C ALA A 190 -12.01 -16.98 1.32
N ASP A 191 -12.14 -17.73 2.41
CA ASP A 191 -12.88 -18.99 2.50
C ASP A 191 -14.35 -18.81 2.96
N ALA A 192 -14.82 -17.55 3.10
CA ALA A 192 -16.20 -17.27 3.47
C ALA A 192 -17.18 -17.87 2.46
N PRO A 193 -18.25 -18.59 2.93
CA PRO A 193 -19.26 -19.14 2.03
C PRO A 193 -19.88 -18.05 1.15
N GLY A 194 -19.87 -18.26 -0.18
CA GLY A 194 -20.38 -17.30 -1.15
C GLY A 194 -19.38 -16.21 -1.59
N PHE A 195 -18.14 -16.24 -1.07
CA PHE A 195 -17.05 -15.43 -1.61
C PHE A 195 -16.28 -16.21 -2.69
N ARG A 196 -15.89 -15.54 -3.76
CA ARG A 196 -14.97 -16.11 -4.75
C ARG A 196 -14.16 -15.07 -5.51
N VAL A 197 -12.97 -15.45 -5.91
CA VAL A 197 -12.20 -14.72 -6.93
C VAL A 197 -12.81 -15.04 -8.30
N VAL A 198 -13.22 -14.00 -9.03
CA VAL A 198 -13.89 -14.16 -10.34
C VAL A 198 -12.85 -14.35 -11.44
N ARG A 199 -11.83 -13.48 -11.44
CA ARG A 199 -10.75 -13.49 -12.42
C ARG A 199 -9.57 -12.67 -11.96
N GLU A 200 -8.43 -12.97 -12.52
CA GLU A 200 -7.25 -12.11 -12.47
C GLU A 200 -7.33 -11.04 -13.58
N ILE A 201 -6.87 -9.82 -13.26
CA ILE A 201 -6.83 -8.69 -14.19
C ILE A 201 -5.39 -8.45 -14.60
N HIS A 202 -5.10 -8.59 -15.88
CA HIS A 202 -3.78 -8.36 -16.45
C HIS A 202 -3.52 -6.87 -16.60
N LYS A 203 -2.33 -6.42 -16.17
CA LYS A 203 -1.91 -5.02 -16.18
C LYS A 203 -0.74 -4.79 -17.14
N MET A 204 -0.57 -3.56 -17.58
CA MET A 204 0.56 -3.13 -18.40
C MET A 204 1.86 -3.13 -17.59
N GLY A 205 1.85 -2.61 -16.36
CA GLY A 205 2.98 -2.54 -15.44
C GLY A 205 2.66 -3.14 -14.07
N LEU A 206 3.66 -3.21 -13.18
CA LEU A 206 3.57 -3.86 -11.87
C LEU A 206 3.00 -5.29 -11.98
N ARG A 207 3.49 -6.06 -12.95
CA ARG A 207 2.89 -7.35 -13.32
C ARG A 207 3.13 -8.42 -12.26
N THR A 208 4.11 -8.22 -11.38
CA THR A 208 4.41 -9.07 -10.23
C THR A 208 3.45 -8.91 -9.04
N VAL A 209 2.56 -7.90 -9.04
CA VAL A 209 1.47 -7.82 -8.07
C VAL A 209 0.17 -8.31 -8.72
N PRO A 210 -0.47 -9.38 -8.21
CA PRO A 210 -1.75 -9.84 -8.73
C PRO A 210 -2.83 -8.78 -8.51
N MET A 211 -3.75 -8.68 -9.44
CA MET A 211 -4.93 -7.83 -9.34
C MET A 211 -6.15 -8.63 -9.80
N GLY A 212 -7.26 -8.49 -9.10
CA GLY A 212 -8.41 -9.32 -9.41
C GLY A 212 -9.76 -8.66 -9.23
N GLU A 213 -10.76 -9.41 -9.66
CA GLU A 213 -12.18 -9.17 -9.41
C GLU A 213 -12.69 -10.25 -8.46
N VAL A 214 -13.46 -9.84 -7.44
CA VAL A 214 -14.09 -10.76 -6.49
C VAL A 214 -15.59 -10.57 -6.48
N ALA A 215 -16.32 -11.62 -6.14
CA ALA A 215 -17.78 -11.63 -6.04
C ALA A 215 -18.25 -12.15 -4.69
N PHE A 216 -19.36 -11.59 -4.25
CA PHE A 216 -20.16 -12.02 -3.12
C PHE A 216 -21.50 -12.51 -3.68
N GLU A 217 -21.77 -13.79 -3.57
CA GLU A 217 -22.99 -14.46 -4.06
C GLU A 217 -23.64 -15.16 -2.87
N ASP A 218 -24.62 -14.48 -2.25
CA ASP A 218 -25.21 -14.87 -0.96
C ASP A 218 -24.12 -15.17 0.10
N CYS A 219 -23.10 -14.30 0.13
CA CYS A 219 -21.96 -14.48 1.02
C CYS A 219 -22.37 -14.24 2.46
N ARG A 220 -22.35 -15.31 3.28
CA ARG A 220 -22.76 -15.27 4.69
C ARG A 220 -21.57 -14.96 5.58
N LEU A 221 -21.74 -13.94 6.40
CA LEU A 221 -20.75 -13.52 7.37
C LEU A 221 -21.37 -13.44 8.77
N PRO A 222 -20.62 -13.79 9.82
CA PRO A 222 -21.09 -13.62 11.18
C PRO A 222 -21.25 -12.12 11.54
N THR A 223 -22.02 -11.82 12.55
CA THR A 223 -22.17 -10.44 13.08
C THR A 223 -20.80 -9.80 13.38
N ALA A 224 -19.86 -10.61 13.87
CA ALA A 224 -18.49 -10.18 14.19
C ALA A 224 -17.63 -9.81 12.95
N ALA A 225 -18.11 -9.98 11.72
CA ALA A 225 -17.39 -9.54 10.52
C ALA A 225 -17.46 -8.02 10.31
N LEU A 226 -18.40 -7.31 10.95
CA LEU A 226 -18.52 -5.85 10.84
C LEU A 226 -17.27 -5.17 11.42
N LEU A 227 -16.57 -4.37 10.62
CA LEU A 227 -15.42 -3.59 11.05
C LEU A 227 -15.89 -2.19 11.49
N GLY A 228 -15.64 -1.86 12.74
CA GLY A 228 -16.11 -0.61 13.34
C GLY A 228 -17.61 -0.65 13.66
N ARG A 229 -18.38 0.31 13.14
CA ARG A 229 -19.82 0.45 13.40
C ARG A 229 -20.62 0.43 12.11
N GLU A 230 -21.81 -0.12 12.15
CA GLU A 230 -22.78 -0.07 11.04
C GLU A 230 -23.04 1.39 10.62
N GLY A 231 -23.04 1.65 9.30
CA GLY A 231 -23.19 2.99 8.74
C GLY A 231 -21.96 3.89 8.85
N ARG A 232 -20.83 3.37 9.36
CA ARG A 232 -19.57 4.12 9.49
C ARG A 232 -18.45 3.64 8.55
N GLY A 233 -18.79 2.87 7.52
CA GLY A 233 -17.82 2.38 6.54
C GLY A 233 -17.10 3.51 5.79
N ALA A 234 -17.76 4.63 5.54
CA ALA A 234 -17.13 5.80 4.93
C ALA A 234 -16.00 6.41 5.81
N GLU A 235 -16.13 6.35 7.13
CA GLU A 235 -15.07 6.78 8.06
C GLU A 235 -13.84 5.87 7.94
N VAL A 236 -14.04 4.56 7.94
CA VAL A 236 -12.97 3.57 7.76
C VAL A 236 -12.29 3.74 6.42
N PHE A 237 -13.07 3.92 5.34
CA PHE A 237 -12.54 4.13 3.99
C PHE A 237 -11.70 5.41 3.90
N ASN A 238 -12.22 6.55 4.36
CA ASN A 238 -11.52 7.82 4.27
C ASN A 238 -10.20 7.79 5.05
N ALA A 239 -10.19 7.22 6.25
CA ALA A 239 -8.97 7.06 7.03
C ALA A 239 -7.94 6.18 6.31
N SER A 240 -8.36 5.05 5.72
CA SER A 240 -7.45 4.18 4.96
C SER A 240 -6.87 4.89 3.74
N MET A 241 -7.67 5.69 3.04
CA MET A 241 -7.22 6.46 1.87
C MET A 241 -6.27 7.60 2.24
N GLU A 242 -6.39 8.18 3.42
CA GLU A 242 -5.47 9.19 3.92
C GLU A 242 -4.08 8.58 4.14
N TRP A 243 -4.01 7.41 4.79
CA TRP A 243 -2.75 6.69 4.96
C TRP A 243 -2.17 6.23 3.61
N GLU A 244 -2.99 5.62 2.77
CA GLU A 244 -2.54 5.13 1.47
C GLU A 244 -2.01 6.25 0.59
N ARG A 245 -2.76 7.34 0.40
CA ARG A 245 -2.35 8.45 -0.48
C ARG A 245 -1.02 9.08 -0.07
N GLY A 246 -0.73 9.10 1.21
CA GLY A 246 0.49 9.70 1.74
C GLY A 246 1.66 8.72 1.84
N ALA A 247 1.48 7.67 2.59
CA ALA A 247 2.56 6.78 2.99
C ALA A 247 3.04 5.82 1.89
N ILE A 248 2.17 5.41 0.95
CA ILE A 248 2.55 4.57 -0.18
C ILE A 248 3.64 5.19 -1.05
N LEU A 249 3.74 6.53 -1.06
CA LEU A 249 4.72 7.27 -1.85
C LEU A 249 6.16 7.12 -1.32
N ALA A 250 6.35 6.66 -0.10
CA ALA A 250 7.67 6.49 0.49
C ALA A 250 8.55 5.54 -0.33
N THR A 251 8.02 4.41 -0.80
CA THR A 251 8.76 3.49 -1.67
C THR A 251 9.14 4.12 -3.00
N SER A 252 8.33 5.06 -3.50
CA SER A 252 8.65 5.82 -4.73
C SER A 252 9.83 6.76 -4.55
N LEU A 253 10.01 7.38 -3.37
CA LEU A 253 11.18 8.21 -3.07
C LEU A 253 12.47 7.40 -3.17
N GLY A 254 12.50 6.22 -2.57
CA GLY A 254 13.63 5.30 -2.66
C GLY A 254 13.94 4.87 -4.09
N ALA A 255 12.90 4.54 -4.88
CA ALA A 255 13.05 4.20 -6.28
C ALA A 255 13.62 5.38 -7.11
N MET A 256 13.13 6.61 -6.90
CA MET A 256 13.63 7.82 -7.56
C MET A 256 15.10 8.07 -7.21
N ARG A 257 15.50 7.90 -5.95
CA ARG A 257 16.90 8.01 -5.52
C ARG A 257 17.78 6.99 -6.22
N ARG A 258 17.37 5.73 -6.26
CA ARG A 258 18.11 4.66 -6.96
C ARG A 258 18.26 4.97 -8.45
N GLN A 259 17.19 5.44 -9.11
CA GLN A 259 17.23 5.84 -10.53
C GLN A 259 18.24 6.99 -10.74
N LEU A 260 18.18 8.05 -9.95
CA LEU A 260 19.08 9.19 -10.01
C LEU A 260 20.54 8.75 -9.89
N GLU A 261 20.88 7.96 -8.89
CA GLU A 261 22.25 7.47 -8.64
C GLU A 261 22.75 6.60 -9.80
N ARG A 262 21.89 5.74 -10.38
CA ARG A 262 22.21 4.93 -11.58
C ARG A 262 22.45 5.81 -12.80
N CYS A 263 21.66 6.85 -13.02
CA CYS A 263 21.84 7.81 -14.11
C CYS A 263 23.16 8.58 -13.95
N ILE A 264 23.49 9.03 -12.73
CA ILE A 264 24.76 9.69 -12.43
C ILE A 264 25.95 8.77 -12.71
N ALA A 265 25.91 7.54 -12.22
CA ALA A 265 26.98 6.55 -12.43
C ALA A 265 27.18 6.25 -13.92
N HIS A 266 26.08 6.04 -14.67
CA HIS A 266 26.15 5.81 -16.11
C HIS A 266 26.70 7.03 -16.84
N ALA A 267 26.23 8.24 -16.52
CA ALA A 267 26.68 9.47 -17.19
C ALA A 267 28.16 9.80 -16.94
N ARG A 268 28.73 9.32 -15.81
CA ARG A 268 30.15 9.45 -15.50
C ARG A 268 31.03 8.46 -16.26
N THR A 269 30.54 7.26 -16.55
CA THR A 269 31.32 6.16 -17.14
C THR A 269 31.12 6.05 -18.64
N ARG A 270 29.91 6.23 -19.17
CA ARG A 270 29.62 6.17 -20.61
C ARG A 270 30.28 7.32 -21.32
N ARG A 271 31.05 7.02 -22.37
CA ARG A 271 31.76 8.02 -23.20
C ARG A 271 31.20 8.06 -24.63
N GLN A 272 31.01 9.25 -25.14
CA GLN A 272 30.73 9.53 -26.54
C GLN A 272 31.44 10.85 -26.94
N PHE A 273 31.79 11.01 -28.19
CA PHE A 273 32.51 12.20 -28.69
C PHE A 273 33.75 12.53 -27.83
N GLY A 274 34.50 11.51 -27.41
CA GLY A 274 35.75 11.66 -26.68
C GLY A 274 35.62 11.99 -25.18
N GLN A 275 34.41 12.14 -24.61
CA GLN A 275 34.20 12.53 -23.22
C GLN A 275 33.02 11.79 -22.57
N PRO A 276 32.92 11.76 -21.21
CA PRO A 276 31.76 11.25 -20.52
C PRO A 276 30.47 11.98 -20.94
N ILE A 277 29.36 11.24 -21.13
CA ILE A 277 28.10 11.85 -21.58
C ILE A 277 27.55 12.88 -20.62
N GLY A 278 27.86 12.78 -19.29
CA GLY A 278 27.49 13.78 -18.29
C GLY A 278 28.11 15.18 -18.52
N LYS A 279 29.07 15.32 -19.41
CA LYS A 279 29.62 16.63 -19.83
C LYS A 279 28.74 17.38 -20.83
N PHE A 280 27.76 16.71 -21.45
CA PHE A 280 26.79 17.35 -22.31
C PHE A 280 25.64 17.93 -21.49
N GLN A 281 25.32 19.22 -21.71
CA GLN A 281 24.26 19.92 -20.95
C GLN A 281 22.91 19.24 -21.08
N ALA A 282 22.55 18.66 -22.23
CA ALA A 282 21.31 17.91 -22.42
C ALA A 282 21.18 16.72 -21.48
N VAL A 283 22.28 16.11 -21.05
CA VAL A 283 22.31 15.02 -20.07
C VAL A 283 22.38 15.56 -18.64
N SER A 284 23.31 16.48 -18.36
CA SER A 284 23.51 17.01 -17.02
C SER A 284 22.29 17.77 -16.49
N HIS A 285 21.57 18.52 -17.35
CA HIS A 285 20.35 19.22 -16.95
C HIS A 285 19.22 18.24 -16.57
N ARG A 286 19.06 17.13 -17.33
CA ARG A 286 18.06 16.08 -16.97
C ARG A 286 18.37 15.45 -15.61
N ILE A 287 19.64 15.17 -15.33
CA ILE A 287 20.05 14.64 -14.02
C ILE A 287 19.78 15.67 -12.90
N ALA A 288 20.03 16.95 -13.14
CA ALA A 288 19.72 18.01 -12.18
C ALA A 288 18.21 18.12 -11.93
N GLU A 289 17.37 18.01 -12.98
CA GLU A 289 15.91 17.96 -12.83
C GLU A 289 15.45 16.77 -12.01
N MET A 290 16.02 15.57 -12.22
CA MET A 290 15.73 14.38 -11.40
C MET A 290 16.03 14.62 -9.91
N ALA A 291 17.16 15.25 -9.60
CA ALA A 291 17.55 15.59 -8.24
C ALA A 291 16.57 16.59 -7.60
N VAL A 292 16.18 17.67 -8.32
CA VAL A 292 15.22 18.67 -7.84
C VAL A 292 13.87 18.02 -7.54
N ARG A 293 13.38 17.12 -8.41
CA ARG A 293 12.12 16.39 -8.19
C ARG A 293 12.18 15.54 -6.93
N LEU A 294 13.27 14.78 -6.72
CA LEU A 294 13.43 13.97 -5.52
C LEU A 294 13.43 14.84 -4.24
N GLU A 295 14.22 15.91 -4.24
CA GLU A 295 14.34 16.81 -3.09
C GLU A 295 13.03 17.57 -2.80
N SER A 296 12.22 17.87 -3.81
CA SER A 296 10.89 18.48 -3.61
C SER A 296 9.85 17.49 -3.08
N CYS A 297 9.95 16.21 -3.46
CA CYS A 297 9.00 15.16 -3.08
C CYS A 297 9.18 14.69 -1.62
N ARG A 298 10.42 14.52 -1.17
CA ARG A 298 10.75 13.95 0.14
C ARG A 298 10.10 14.70 1.31
N PRO A 299 10.23 16.04 1.45
CA PRO A 299 9.59 16.78 2.54
C PRO A 299 8.07 16.65 2.55
N MET A 300 7.43 16.53 1.38
CA MET A 300 5.97 16.39 1.29
C MET A 300 5.50 15.07 1.91
N VAL A 301 6.20 13.96 1.64
CA VAL A 301 5.85 12.64 2.18
C VAL A 301 6.12 12.57 3.69
N TYR A 302 7.28 13.05 4.14
CA TYR A 302 7.60 13.06 5.57
C TYR A 302 6.71 14.00 6.38
N LYS A 303 6.27 15.14 5.79
CA LYS A 303 5.28 16.01 6.42
C LYS A 303 3.97 15.29 6.73
N ILE A 304 3.51 14.38 5.86
CA ILE A 304 2.29 13.61 6.10
C ILE A 304 2.46 12.73 7.34
N GLY A 305 3.55 11.94 7.41
CA GLY A 305 3.85 11.12 8.57
C GLY A 305 3.95 11.93 9.86
N TRP A 306 4.57 13.12 9.79
CA TRP A 306 4.68 14.04 10.92
C TRP A 306 3.31 14.57 11.38
N LEU A 307 2.46 15.04 10.48
CA LEU A 307 1.10 15.50 10.82
C LEU A 307 0.29 14.38 11.47
N MET A 308 0.26 13.20 10.84
CA MET A 308 -0.53 12.07 11.34
C MET A 308 -0.02 11.54 12.70
N SER A 309 1.30 11.58 12.95
CA SER A 309 1.86 11.19 14.25
C SER A 309 1.44 12.10 15.39
N ARG A 310 1.03 13.33 15.07
CA ARG A 310 0.52 14.33 16.02
C ARG A 310 -1.01 14.35 16.13
N GLY A 311 -1.70 13.49 15.35
CA GLY A 311 -3.16 13.52 15.25
C GLY A 311 -3.71 14.74 14.52
N GLU A 312 -2.89 15.41 13.70
CA GLU A 312 -3.28 16.58 12.90
C GLU A 312 -3.83 16.11 11.54
N ASP A 313 -4.73 16.91 10.93
CA ASP A 313 -5.29 16.62 9.62
C ASP A 313 -4.21 16.67 8.53
N ALA A 314 -4.02 15.56 7.84
CA ALA A 314 -3.07 15.40 6.75
C ALA A 314 -3.73 15.33 5.36
N THR A 315 -5.05 15.44 5.26
CA THR A 315 -5.84 15.23 4.03
C THR A 315 -5.33 16.06 2.85
N ALA A 316 -5.17 17.37 3.03
CA ALA A 316 -4.68 18.27 1.98
C ALA A 316 -3.21 17.98 1.63
N ALA A 317 -2.36 17.72 2.64
CA ALA A 317 -0.95 17.37 2.42
C ALA A 317 -0.82 16.06 1.63
N ALA A 318 -1.59 15.03 1.98
CA ALA A 318 -1.61 13.74 1.29
C ALA A 318 -2.08 13.87 -0.16
N ALA A 319 -3.13 14.66 -0.43
CA ALA A 319 -3.63 14.90 -1.78
C ALA A 319 -2.59 15.62 -2.67
N MET A 320 -1.94 16.67 -2.14
CA MET A 320 -0.89 17.40 -2.84
C MET A 320 0.33 16.51 -3.11
N ALA A 321 0.79 15.75 -2.12
CA ALA A 321 1.91 14.83 -2.28
C ALA A 321 1.59 13.75 -3.31
N LYS A 322 0.40 13.14 -3.28
CA LYS A 322 -0.01 12.11 -4.25
C LYS A 322 0.07 12.62 -5.68
N LEU A 323 -0.44 13.83 -5.93
CA LEU A 323 -0.40 14.45 -7.24
C LEU A 323 1.04 14.76 -7.69
N HIS A 324 1.83 15.41 -6.82
CA HIS A 324 3.17 15.86 -7.17
C HIS A 324 4.16 14.70 -7.32
N VAL A 325 4.26 13.83 -6.32
CA VAL A 325 5.23 12.72 -6.29
C VAL A 325 4.98 11.72 -7.43
N SER A 326 3.70 11.40 -7.72
CA SER A 326 3.39 10.48 -8.82
C SER A 326 3.83 11.02 -10.18
N ARG A 327 3.68 12.33 -10.43
CA ARG A 327 4.19 12.99 -11.64
C ARG A 327 5.71 12.97 -11.69
N CYS A 328 6.36 13.37 -10.60
CA CYS A 328 7.82 13.36 -10.51
C CYS A 328 8.43 11.96 -10.72
N LEU A 329 7.77 10.90 -10.21
CA LEU A 329 8.20 9.52 -10.42
C LEU A 329 8.16 9.13 -11.90
N VAL A 330 7.07 9.46 -12.60
CA VAL A 330 6.93 9.21 -14.05
C VAL A 330 7.95 10.02 -14.84
N ASP A 331 8.15 11.31 -14.51
CA ASP A 331 9.09 12.17 -15.21
C ASP A 331 10.57 11.76 -14.99
N ASN A 332 10.86 10.99 -13.93
CA ASN A 332 12.20 10.45 -13.64
C ASN A 332 12.45 9.09 -14.32
N SER A 333 11.42 8.37 -14.74
CA SER A 333 11.53 7.06 -15.38
C SER A 333 11.67 7.15 -16.89
#